data_5dfab0844942b438d13b7992357282be
#
_entry.id   5dfab0844942b438d13b7992357282be
#
_cell.length_a   1.000
_cell.length_b   1.000
_cell.length_c   1.000
_cell.angle_alpha   90.00
_cell.angle_beta   90.00
_cell.angle_gamma   90.00
#
_symmetry.space_group_name_H-M   'P 1'
#
loop_
_entity.id
_entity.type
_entity.pdbx_description
1 polymer ?
#
loop_
_entity_poly.entity_id
_entity_poly.type
_entity_poly.pdbx_seq_one_letter_code
_entity_poly.pdbx_strand_id
1 'polypeptide(L)'
;MELKTSKQIRAMTECSIMVALSTVLSLIKIIDMPYGGSVTIASMLPIVIAVYRHGALWGIGTALVNSAIQLLLGLNTLSYFTTWQSILAIIMLDYIVAFSVFALAGVFKKLEKRQNYALLYGVILCSVLRYICHVISGATVWAGLSIPTEAALLYSLSYNATYMLPETIVLASVCAYLTSVVDFKAKIPTRMKTMAMSKGEIYATMGAGLLLVATVIADVCVLFPHLQDPDSGEFVFTHIGNTNFVLLAIISAVGIVGAIALMLYAREKKKKA
;
A
#
# COMPACT_ATOMS: atom_id res chain seq x y z
N MET A 1 35.73 -14.30 -10.86
CA MET A 1 35.56 -12.98 -10.21
C MET A 1 34.66 -12.06 -11.05
N GLU A 2 34.87 -11.89 -12.34
CA GLU A 2 34.08 -11.06 -13.27
C GLU A 2 32.56 -11.33 -13.28
N LEU A 3 32.14 -12.59 -13.29
CA LEU A 3 30.71 -12.95 -13.30
C LEU A 3 29.97 -12.51 -12.03
N LYS A 4 30.63 -12.48 -10.86
CA LYS A 4 30.04 -12.03 -9.60
C LYS A 4 29.87 -10.51 -9.61
N THR A 5 30.90 -9.81 -10.07
CA THR A 5 30.89 -8.34 -10.22
C THR A 5 29.79 -7.88 -11.19
N SER A 6 29.65 -8.55 -12.35
CA SER A 6 28.58 -8.26 -13.31
C SER A 6 27.17 -8.43 -12.73
N LYS A 7 26.94 -9.47 -11.89
CA LYS A 7 25.66 -9.69 -11.21
C LYS A 7 25.37 -8.58 -10.19
N GLN A 8 26.38 -8.15 -9.44
CA GLN A 8 26.23 -7.07 -8.45
C GLN A 8 25.94 -5.72 -9.10
N ILE A 9 26.68 -5.37 -10.16
CA ILE A 9 26.44 -4.15 -10.93
C ILE A 9 25.00 -4.12 -11.46
N ARG A 10 24.53 -5.22 -12.06
CA ARG A 10 23.16 -5.31 -12.54
C ARG A 10 22.13 -5.14 -11.42
N ALA A 11 22.33 -5.81 -10.27
CA ALA A 11 21.43 -5.68 -9.14
C ALA A 11 21.38 -4.23 -8.64
N MET A 12 22.51 -3.57 -8.52
CA MET A 12 22.62 -2.17 -8.12
C MET A 12 21.86 -1.26 -9.13
N THR A 13 22.10 -1.43 -10.42
CA THR A 13 21.44 -0.63 -11.46
C THR A 13 19.91 -0.85 -11.46
N GLU A 14 19.45 -2.10 -11.42
CA GLU A 14 18.02 -2.40 -11.37
C GLU A 14 17.39 -1.84 -10.10
N CYS A 15 18.00 -1.99 -8.92
CA CYS A 15 17.50 -1.43 -7.67
C CYS A 15 17.42 0.10 -7.72
N SER A 16 18.43 0.78 -8.26
CA SER A 16 18.43 2.24 -8.40
C SER A 16 17.30 2.74 -9.32
N ILE A 17 17.08 2.05 -10.45
CA ILE A 17 15.96 2.35 -11.36
C ILE A 17 14.62 2.14 -10.65
N MET A 18 14.49 1.08 -9.85
CA MET A 18 13.26 0.79 -9.11
C MET A 18 12.98 1.83 -8.02
N VAL A 19 14.02 2.34 -7.34
CA VAL A 19 13.86 3.47 -6.39
C VAL A 19 13.40 4.72 -7.13
N ALA A 20 14.05 5.07 -8.24
CA ALA A 20 13.65 6.24 -9.04
C ALA A 20 12.20 6.13 -9.52
N LEU A 21 11.79 4.96 -10.03
CA LEU A 21 10.41 4.70 -10.47
C LEU A 21 9.43 4.79 -9.30
N SER A 22 9.77 4.21 -8.13
CA SER A 22 8.97 4.33 -6.91
C SER A 22 8.78 5.79 -6.51
N THR A 23 9.85 6.58 -6.55
CA THR A 23 9.81 8.02 -6.25
C THR A 23 8.87 8.76 -7.20
N VAL A 24 9.01 8.56 -8.52
CA VAL A 24 8.13 9.20 -9.51
C VAL A 24 6.66 8.83 -9.28
N LEU A 25 6.38 7.54 -9.04
CA LEU A 25 5.02 7.08 -8.79
C LEU A 25 4.46 7.63 -7.47
N SER A 26 5.29 7.87 -6.45
CA SER A 26 4.85 8.46 -5.18
C SER A 26 4.47 9.94 -5.28
N LEU A 27 4.98 10.64 -6.29
CA LEU A 27 4.58 12.03 -6.57
C LEU A 27 3.21 12.11 -7.26
N ILE A 28 2.73 11.02 -7.87
CA ILE A 28 1.41 10.96 -8.52
C ILE A 28 0.40 10.49 -7.48
N LYS A 29 -0.19 11.44 -6.77
CA LYS A 29 -1.18 11.18 -5.73
C LYS A 29 -2.58 11.23 -6.33
N ILE A 30 -3.35 10.15 -6.16
CA ILE A 30 -4.79 10.09 -6.51
C ILE A 30 -5.60 10.78 -5.42
N ILE A 31 -5.22 10.54 -4.16
CA ILE A 31 -5.80 11.16 -2.97
C ILE A 31 -4.64 11.63 -2.10
N ASP A 32 -4.72 12.84 -1.58
CA ASP A 32 -3.76 13.41 -0.63
C ASP A 32 -4.48 13.79 0.65
N MET A 33 -4.00 13.33 1.80
CA MET A 33 -4.65 13.54 3.09
C MET A 33 -4.03 14.76 3.81
N PRO A 34 -4.82 15.51 4.60
CA PRO A 34 -4.37 16.78 5.20
C PRO A 34 -3.14 16.68 6.10
N TYR A 35 -3.05 15.63 6.92
CA TYR A 35 -1.95 15.45 7.88
C TYR A 35 -0.92 14.41 7.43
N GLY A 36 -0.84 14.17 6.12
CA GLY A 36 0.00 13.13 5.54
C GLY A 36 -0.78 11.85 5.26
N GLY A 37 -0.16 10.99 4.48
CA GLY A 37 -0.82 9.84 3.87
C GLY A 37 -1.37 10.20 2.49
N SER A 38 -1.29 9.27 1.58
CA SER A 38 -1.78 9.45 0.22
C SER A 38 -2.08 8.11 -0.45
N VAL A 39 -2.96 8.12 -1.43
CA VAL A 39 -3.17 7.00 -2.34
C VAL A 39 -2.42 7.30 -3.63
N THR A 40 -1.47 6.43 -3.98
CA THR A 40 -0.62 6.58 -5.16
C THR A 40 -0.89 5.49 -6.20
N ILE A 41 -0.31 5.61 -7.39
CA ILE A 41 -0.41 4.59 -8.44
C ILE A 41 0.64 3.49 -8.18
N ALA A 42 0.42 2.67 -7.13
CA ALA A 42 1.26 1.51 -6.81
C ALA A 42 2.75 1.86 -6.62
N SER A 43 3.05 2.99 -5.95
CA SER A 43 4.42 3.50 -5.78
C SER A 43 5.39 2.51 -5.14
N MET A 44 4.92 1.60 -4.29
CA MET A 44 5.74 0.59 -3.64
C MET A 44 6.02 -0.65 -4.51
N LEU A 45 5.34 -0.83 -5.63
CA LEU A 45 5.51 -2.02 -6.47
C LEU A 45 6.93 -2.18 -7.05
N PRO A 46 7.62 -1.13 -7.50
CA PRO A 46 9.01 -1.24 -7.94
C PRO A 46 9.93 -1.80 -6.84
N ILE A 47 9.73 -1.38 -5.58
CA ILE A 47 10.52 -1.87 -4.44
C ILE A 47 10.25 -3.37 -4.21
N VAL A 48 8.98 -3.78 -4.23
CA VAL A 48 8.57 -5.18 -4.11
C VAL A 48 9.22 -6.05 -5.21
N ILE A 49 9.24 -5.56 -6.45
CA ILE A 49 9.87 -6.26 -7.59
C ILE A 49 11.39 -6.35 -7.38
N ALA A 50 12.06 -5.29 -6.94
CA ALA A 50 13.49 -5.28 -6.68
C ALA A 50 13.88 -6.35 -5.62
N VAL A 51 13.12 -6.38 -4.51
CA VAL A 51 13.28 -7.39 -3.44
C VAL A 51 13.09 -8.80 -3.97
N TYR A 52 12.03 -9.03 -4.74
CA TYR A 52 11.73 -10.34 -5.32
C TYR A 52 12.84 -10.82 -6.26
N ARG A 53 13.39 -9.93 -7.08
CA ARG A 53 14.43 -10.26 -8.06
C ARG A 53 15.80 -10.52 -7.42
N HIS A 54 16.24 -9.63 -6.55
CA HIS A 54 17.61 -9.57 -6.04
C HIS A 54 17.79 -10.12 -4.61
N GLY A 55 16.68 -10.40 -3.91
CA GLY A 55 16.68 -11.01 -2.58
C GLY A 55 16.84 -9.99 -1.44
N ALA A 56 16.90 -10.50 -0.20
CA ALA A 56 16.73 -9.67 1.01
C ALA A 56 17.80 -8.60 1.18
N LEU A 57 19.08 -8.90 0.90
CA LEU A 57 20.16 -7.93 1.10
C LEU A 57 20.01 -6.69 0.21
N TRP A 58 19.78 -6.88 -1.08
CA TRP A 58 19.50 -5.79 -2.02
C TRP A 58 18.16 -5.14 -1.72
N GLY A 59 17.18 -5.95 -1.28
CA GLY A 59 15.87 -5.48 -0.88
C GLY A 59 15.90 -4.51 0.29
N ILE A 60 16.66 -4.81 1.34
CA ILE A 60 16.84 -3.93 2.49
C ILE A 60 17.48 -2.60 2.05
N GLY A 61 18.58 -2.65 1.29
CA GLY A 61 19.23 -1.45 0.79
C GLY A 61 18.30 -0.59 -0.07
N THR A 62 17.55 -1.23 -1.00
CA THR A 62 16.59 -0.54 -1.86
C THR A 62 15.47 0.11 -1.06
N ALA A 63 14.91 -0.61 -0.08
CA ALA A 63 13.83 -0.12 0.77
C ALA A 63 14.30 1.04 1.67
N LEU A 64 15.50 0.95 2.25
CA LEU A 64 16.08 2.02 3.07
C LEU A 64 16.35 3.30 2.25
N VAL A 65 16.91 3.18 1.05
CA VAL A 65 17.10 4.34 0.16
C VAL A 65 15.75 4.97 -0.20
N ASN A 66 14.76 4.14 -0.55
CA ASN A 66 13.41 4.63 -0.80
C ASN A 66 12.81 5.33 0.43
N SER A 67 12.97 4.76 1.63
CA SER A 67 12.52 5.35 2.90
C SER A 67 13.12 6.74 3.13
N ALA A 68 14.43 6.88 2.89
CA ALA A 68 15.12 8.17 3.02
C ALA A 68 14.58 9.21 2.02
N ILE A 69 14.30 8.81 0.79
CA ILE A 69 13.69 9.69 -0.21
C ILE A 69 12.26 10.09 0.20
N GLN A 70 11.44 9.14 0.68
CA GLN A 70 10.10 9.45 1.16
C GLN A 70 10.13 10.40 2.36
N LEU A 71 11.10 10.26 3.27
CA LEU A 71 11.33 11.20 4.36
C LEU A 71 11.66 12.61 3.81
N LEU A 72 12.56 12.72 2.84
CA LEU A 72 12.91 14.00 2.22
C LEU A 72 11.71 14.66 1.53
N LEU A 73 10.87 13.89 0.87
CA LEU A 73 9.64 14.38 0.25
C LEU A 73 8.57 14.79 1.28
N GLY A 74 8.60 14.20 2.46
CA GLY A 74 7.66 14.44 3.55
C GLY A 74 8.19 15.34 4.67
N LEU A 75 9.30 16.05 4.49
CA LEU A 75 9.92 16.89 5.54
C LEU A 75 8.95 17.90 6.16
N ASN A 76 8.00 18.41 5.39
CA ASN A 76 6.99 19.36 5.90
C ASN A 76 6.15 18.76 7.04
N THR A 77 5.97 17.45 7.08
CA THR A 77 5.27 16.77 8.17
C THR A 77 5.99 16.93 9.51
N LEU A 78 7.31 17.07 9.50
CA LEU A 78 8.08 17.25 10.74
C LEU A 78 7.84 18.61 11.40
N SER A 79 7.36 19.62 10.66
CA SER A 79 7.07 20.95 11.21
C SER A 79 5.91 20.97 12.20
N TYR A 80 5.07 19.94 12.23
CA TYR A 80 4.01 19.79 13.24
C TYR A 80 4.56 19.44 14.63
N PHE A 81 5.80 19.00 14.74
CA PHE A 81 6.38 18.50 15.98
C PHE A 81 7.44 19.46 16.54
N THR A 82 7.35 19.75 17.83
CA THR A 82 8.24 20.70 18.53
C THR A 82 9.35 20.02 19.32
N THR A 83 9.16 18.74 19.68
CA THR A 83 10.14 17.98 20.48
C THR A 83 10.99 17.06 19.60
N TRP A 84 12.27 16.95 19.91
CA TRP A 84 13.18 16.09 19.15
C TRP A 84 12.79 14.60 19.24
N GLN A 85 12.18 14.17 20.37
CA GLN A 85 11.69 12.81 20.55
C GLN A 85 10.55 12.48 19.58
N SER A 86 9.57 13.38 19.45
CA SER A 86 8.46 13.22 18.51
C SER A 86 8.95 13.20 17.05
N ILE A 87 9.88 14.11 16.72
CA ILE A 87 10.51 14.15 15.38
C ILE A 87 11.21 12.82 15.08
N LEU A 88 12.02 12.30 16.02
CA LEU A 88 12.71 11.03 15.85
C LEU A 88 11.72 9.87 15.71
N ALA A 89 10.66 9.84 16.53
CA ALA A 89 9.65 8.81 16.49
C ALA A 89 8.90 8.79 15.14
N ILE A 90 8.53 9.96 14.58
CA ILE A 90 7.92 10.08 13.26
C ILE A 90 8.89 9.60 12.17
N ILE A 91 10.14 10.05 12.19
CA ILE A 91 11.16 9.61 11.23
C ILE A 91 11.25 8.08 11.24
N MET A 92 11.29 7.48 12.41
CA MET A 92 11.42 6.03 12.54
C MET A 92 10.14 5.29 12.15
N LEU A 93 8.98 5.66 12.69
CA LEU A 93 7.74 4.91 12.52
C LEU A 93 7.06 5.18 11.16
N ASP A 94 6.95 6.45 10.74
CA ASP A 94 6.20 6.80 9.54
C ASP A 94 7.03 6.73 8.26
N TYR A 95 8.36 6.79 8.38
CA TYR A 95 9.23 6.75 7.20
C TYR A 95 10.15 5.52 7.20
N ILE A 96 11.14 5.44 8.12
CA ILE A 96 12.18 4.41 8.02
C ILE A 96 11.59 3.01 8.14
N VAL A 97 10.87 2.70 9.22
CA VAL A 97 10.31 1.36 9.44
C VAL A 97 9.15 1.10 8.47
N ALA A 98 8.19 2.03 8.35
CA ALA A 98 7.01 1.85 7.53
C ALA A 98 7.31 1.55 6.05
N PHE A 99 8.34 2.17 5.47
CA PHE A 99 8.74 1.88 4.10
C PHE A 99 9.73 0.72 4.01
N SER A 100 10.58 0.50 5.03
CA SER A 100 11.58 -0.58 5.04
C SER A 100 10.95 -1.97 5.19
N VAL A 101 9.72 -2.09 5.74
CA VAL A 101 9.01 -3.38 5.79
C VAL A 101 8.81 -4.00 4.41
N PHE A 102 8.83 -3.20 3.33
CA PHE A 102 8.76 -3.72 1.96
C PHE A 102 9.97 -4.58 1.57
N ALA A 103 11.06 -4.55 2.33
CA ALA A 103 12.16 -5.51 2.20
C ALA A 103 11.74 -6.96 2.47
N LEU A 104 10.63 -7.18 3.18
CA LEU A 104 10.06 -8.50 3.46
C LEU A 104 9.20 -9.05 2.30
N ALA A 105 8.92 -8.26 1.27
CA ALA A 105 8.05 -8.67 0.16
C ALA A 105 8.54 -9.94 -0.56
N GLY A 106 9.82 -10.27 -0.47
CA GLY A 106 10.41 -11.47 -1.07
C GLY A 106 10.28 -12.75 -0.25
N VAL A 107 9.72 -12.71 0.97
CA VAL A 107 9.66 -13.87 1.88
C VAL A 107 8.93 -15.06 1.26
N PHE A 108 7.86 -14.81 0.51
CA PHE A 108 7.06 -15.86 -0.13
C PHE A 108 7.67 -16.42 -1.40
N LYS A 109 8.80 -15.89 -1.91
CA LYS A 109 9.46 -16.38 -3.13
C LYS A 109 9.86 -17.85 -3.05
N LYS A 110 10.24 -18.33 -1.86
CA LYS A 110 10.61 -19.74 -1.65
C LYS A 110 9.39 -20.64 -1.39
N LEU A 111 8.32 -20.09 -0.82
CA LEU A 111 7.12 -20.82 -0.42
C LEU A 111 6.13 -20.99 -1.59
N GLU A 112 6.03 -20.01 -2.48
CA GLU A 112 5.11 -20.02 -3.62
C GLU A 112 5.90 -19.98 -4.94
N LYS A 113 5.71 -21.01 -5.77
CA LYS A 113 6.42 -21.15 -7.06
C LYS A 113 5.91 -20.19 -8.13
N ARG A 114 4.63 -19.80 -8.05
CA ARG A 114 3.99 -18.85 -8.99
C ARG A 114 4.30 -17.42 -8.56
N GLN A 115 4.99 -16.68 -9.41
CA GLN A 115 5.45 -15.33 -9.08
C GLN A 115 4.31 -14.35 -8.72
N ASN A 116 3.16 -14.45 -9.40
CA ASN A 116 2.02 -13.58 -9.15
C ASN A 116 1.47 -13.73 -7.72
N TYR A 117 1.37 -14.95 -7.20
CA TYR A 117 0.93 -15.16 -5.82
C TYR A 117 2.02 -14.82 -4.81
N ALA A 118 3.27 -15.18 -5.09
CA ALA A 118 4.38 -14.86 -4.20
C ALA A 118 4.52 -13.33 -4.00
N LEU A 119 4.42 -12.55 -5.07
CA LEU A 119 4.48 -11.09 -5.03
C LEU A 119 3.23 -10.48 -4.38
N LEU A 120 2.04 -11.02 -4.70
CA LEU A 120 0.78 -10.54 -4.10
C LEU A 120 0.76 -10.74 -2.58
N TYR A 121 1.16 -11.91 -2.08
CA TYR A 121 1.26 -12.16 -0.64
C TYR A 121 2.31 -11.25 0.01
N GLY A 122 3.43 -11.00 -0.67
CA GLY A 122 4.43 -10.03 -0.24
C GLY A 122 3.88 -8.61 -0.11
N VAL A 123 3.12 -8.16 -1.11
CA VAL A 123 2.42 -6.85 -1.09
C VAL A 123 1.48 -6.75 0.10
N ILE A 124 0.61 -7.75 0.30
CA ILE A 124 -0.38 -7.74 1.39
C ILE A 124 0.33 -7.70 2.75
N LEU A 125 1.32 -8.58 2.97
CA LEU A 125 2.08 -8.61 4.22
C LEU A 125 2.71 -7.25 4.52
N CYS A 126 3.42 -6.67 3.55
CA CYS A 126 4.12 -5.40 3.74
C CYS A 126 3.15 -4.23 3.96
N SER A 127 2.01 -4.22 3.26
CA SER A 127 0.98 -3.21 3.46
C SER A 127 0.36 -3.28 4.86
N VAL A 128 0.11 -4.49 5.39
CA VAL A 128 -0.37 -4.68 6.76
C VAL A 128 0.66 -4.21 7.78
N LEU A 129 1.93 -4.57 7.61
CA LEU A 129 3.00 -4.13 8.50
C LEU A 129 3.18 -2.61 8.48
N ARG A 130 3.12 -2.00 7.29
CA ARG A 130 3.15 -0.54 7.15
C ARG A 130 1.97 0.11 7.86
N TYR A 131 0.75 -0.43 7.68
CA TYR A 131 -0.44 0.05 8.37
C TYR A 131 -0.26 0.02 9.89
N ILE A 132 0.27 -1.07 10.45
CA ILE A 132 0.56 -1.18 11.88
C ILE A 132 1.54 -0.08 12.33
N CYS A 133 2.60 0.20 11.56
CA CYS A 133 3.54 1.28 11.90
C CYS A 133 2.84 2.64 11.98
N HIS A 134 2.02 2.98 10.98
CA HIS A 134 1.28 4.25 10.98
C HIS A 134 0.21 4.32 12.06
N VAL A 135 -0.45 3.19 12.39
CA VAL A 135 -1.40 3.14 13.51
C VAL A 135 -0.70 3.39 14.84
N ILE A 136 0.46 2.79 15.07
CA ILE A 136 1.26 3.04 16.28
C ILE A 136 1.69 4.50 16.35
N SER A 137 2.23 5.04 15.26
CA SER A 137 2.63 6.44 15.16
C SER A 137 1.46 7.37 15.45
N GLY A 138 0.32 7.17 14.81
CA GLY A 138 -0.88 7.97 15.01
C GLY A 138 -1.39 7.93 16.45
N ALA A 139 -1.46 6.73 17.05
CA ALA A 139 -1.98 6.56 18.40
C ALA A 139 -1.02 7.07 19.50
N THR A 140 0.25 7.29 19.21
CA THR A 140 1.27 7.67 20.20
C THR A 140 1.88 9.04 19.96
N VAL A 141 2.33 9.32 18.75
CA VAL A 141 3.10 10.54 18.42
C VAL A 141 2.19 11.67 17.94
N TRP A 142 1.16 11.35 17.17
CA TRP A 142 0.17 12.31 16.68
C TRP A 142 -0.95 12.60 17.68
N ALA A 143 -1.08 11.78 18.74
CA ALA A 143 -2.06 11.99 19.79
C ALA A 143 -1.85 13.35 20.50
N GLY A 144 -2.92 14.13 20.61
CA GLY A 144 -2.87 15.48 21.15
C GLY A 144 -2.44 16.58 20.18
N LEU A 145 -2.10 16.24 18.92
CA LEU A 145 -1.81 17.23 17.86
C LEU A 145 -2.95 17.29 16.84
N SER A 146 -3.09 16.22 16.06
CA SER A 146 -4.17 16.08 15.08
C SER A 146 -5.11 14.92 15.43
N ILE A 147 -4.79 14.16 16.45
CA ILE A 147 -5.55 12.99 16.94
C ILE A 147 -6.00 13.25 18.38
N PRO A 148 -7.31 13.11 18.70
CA PRO A 148 -7.82 13.21 20.06
C PRO A 148 -7.15 12.20 20.99
N THR A 149 -6.71 12.64 22.16
CA THR A 149 -6.02 11.77 23.14
C THR A 149 -6.91 10.66 23.67
N GLU A 150 -8.20 10.95 23.91
CA GLU A 150 -9.15 10.02 24.51
C GLU A 150 -9.48 8.81 23.65
N ALA A 151 -9.36 8.94 22.30
CA ALA A 151 -9.67 7.87 21.36
C ALA A 151 -8.57 7.66 20.33
N ALA A 152 -7.33 8.00 20.68
CA ALA A 152 -6.21 8.07 19.73
C ALA A 152 -6.00 6.78 18.93
N LEU A 153 -6.14 5.60 19.55
CA LEU A 153 -5.98 4.33 18.84
C LEU A 153 -7.10 4.12 17.80
N LEU A 154 -8.36 4.33 18.19
CA LEU A 154 -9.50 4.12 17.30
C LEU A 154 -9.49 5.13 16.15
N TYR A 155 -9.13 6.37 16.45
CA TYR A 155 -8.92 7.40 15.43
C TYR A 155 -7.81 7.01 14.47
N SER A 156 -6.64 6.62 14.98
CA SER A 156 -5.49 6.24 14.17
C SER A 156 -5.79 5.05 13.27
N LEU A 157 -6.50 4.02 13.80
CA LEU A 157 -6.99 2.90 13.00
C LEU A 157 -7.87 3.40 11.85
N SER A 158 -8.87 4.22 12.15
CA SER A 158 -9.82 4.71 11.16
C SER A 158 -9.16 5.61 10.12
N TYR A 159 -8.38 6.62 10.56
CA TYR A 159 -7.70 7.56 9.67
C TYR A 159 -6.75 6.84 8.70
N ASN A 160 -5.88 5.99 9.23
CA ASN A 160 -4.93 5.27 8.37
C ASN A 160 -5.64 4.30 7.42
N ALA A 161 -6.76 3.70 7.82
CA ALA A 161 -7.55 2.83 6.94
C ALA A 161 -8.08 3.59 5.71
N THR A 162 -8.48 4.85 5.85
CA THR A 162 -9.11 5.63 4.75
C THR A 162 -8.23 5.76 3.51
N TYR A 163 -6.90 5.83 3.67
CA TYR A 163 -6.00 5.91 2.53
C TYR A 163 -5.20 4.63 2.31
N MET A 164 -4.83 3.88 3.35
CA MET A 164 -4.02 2.68 3.18
C MET A 164 -4.79 1.48 2.65
N LEU A 165 -6.09 1.36 2.88
CA LEU A 165 -6.90 0.32 2.23
C LEU A 165 -6.99 0.56 0.72
N PRO A 166 -7.40 1.74 0.21
CA PRO A 166 -7.34 2.03 -1.23
C PRO A 166 -5.93 1.86 -1.82
N GLU A 167 -4.90 2.37 -1.15
CA GLU A 167 -3.50 2.21 -1.58
C GLU A 167 -3.13 0.73 -1.75
N THR A 168 -3.46 -0.11 -0.77
CA THR A 168 -3.20 -1.55 -0.82
C THR A 168 -3.96 -2.23 -1.95
N ILE A 169 -5.23 -1.86 -2.18
CA ILE A 169 -6.06 -2.43 -3.25
C ILE A 169 -5.47 -2.06 -4.62
N VAL A 170 -5.09 -0.80 -4.83
CA VAL A 170 -4.44 -0.34 -6.06
C VAL A 170 -3.13 -1.09 -6.27
N LEU A 171 -2.27 -1.14 -5.25
CA LEU A 171 -0.99 -1.82 -5.29
C LEU A 171 -1.15 -3.31 -5.62
N ALA A 172 -2.08 -4.01 -4.97
CA ALA A 172 -2.36 -5.42 -5.22
C ALA A 172 -2.91 -5.67 -6.63
N SER A 173 -3.80 -4.81 -7.12
CA SER A 173 -4.40 -4.91 -8.45
C SER A 173 -3.35 -4.73 -9.55
N VAL A 174 -2.51 -3.71 -9.44
CA VAL A 174 -1.39 -3.45 -10.38
C VAL A 174 -0.34 -4.56 -10.29
N CYS A 175 -0.04 -5.06 -9.09
CA CYS A 175 0.84 -6.21 -8.88
C CYS A 175 0.31 -7.45 -9.59
N ALA A 176 -0.97 -7.80 -9.41
CA ALA A 176 -1.60 -8.95 -10.06
C ALA A 176 -1.55 -8.83 -11.59
N TYR A 177 -1.79 -7.64 -12.14
CA TYR A 177 -1.68 -7.38 -13.58
C TYR A 177 -0.25 -7.55 -14.08
N LEU A 178 0.71 -6.80 -13.53
CA LEU A 178 2.09 -6.81 -14.02
C LEU A 178 2.74 -8.18 -13.90
N THR A 179 2.52 -8.88 -12.79
CA THR A 179 3.09 -10.22 -12.57
C THR A 179 2.43 -11.31 -13.42
N SER A 180 1.30 -11.00 -14.05
CA SER A 180 0.63 -11.88 -15.00
C SER A 180 1.11 -11.71 -16.44
N VAL A 181 1.69 -10.54 -16.77
CA VAL A 181 2.16 -10.23 -18.14
C VAL A 181 3.67 -10.19 -18.28
N VAL A 182 4.41 -9.98 -17.16
CA VAL A 182 5.87 -9.87 -17.16
C VAL A 182 6.50 -11.00 -16.33
N ASP A 183 7.48 -11.69 -16.89
CA ASP A 183 8.31 -12.64 -16.16
C ASP A 183 9.44 -11.92 -15.42
N PHE A 184 9.27 -11.77 -14.11
CA PHE A 184 10.26 -11.17 -13.22
C PHE A 184 11.35 -12.17 -12.76
N LYS A 185 11.21 -13.47 -13.07
CA LYS A 185 12.25 -14.49 -12.80
C LYS A 185 13.34 -14.46 -13.86
N ALA A 186 13.02 -14.02 -15.08
CA ALA A 186 13.96 -13.94 -16.19
C ALA A 186 15.14 -13.00 -15.85
N LYS A 187 16.30 -13.25 -16.47
CA LYS A 187 17.49 -12.42 -16.29
C LYS A 187 17.18 -10.96 -16.61
N ILE A 188 16.49 -10.70 -17.72
CA ILE A 188 15.91 -9.41 -18.08
C ILE A 188 14.38 -9.60 -18.02
N PRO A 189 13.63 -8.74 -17.31
CA PRO A 189 12.18 -8.82 -17.30
C PRO A 189 11.63 -8.77 -18.73
N THR A 190 10.88 -9.77 -19.11
CA THR A 190 10.33 -9.90 -20.46
C THR A 190 8.85 -10.20 -20.41
N ARG A 191 8.13 -9.82 -21.44
CA ARG A 191 6.72 -10.16 -21.56
C ARG A 191 6.56 -11.67 -21.70
N MET A 192 5.66 -12.26 -20.91
CA MET A 192 5.36 -13.69 -21.01
C MET A 192 4.69 -14.01 -22.34
N LYS A 193 5.06 -15.15 -22.96
CA LYS A 193 4.42 -15.64 -24.20
C LYS A 193 2.96 -16.00 -23.94
N THR A 194 2.68 -16.62 -22.80
CA THR A 194 1.33 -16.92 -22.31
C THR A 194 1.12 -16.21 -20.99
N MET A 195 0.06 -15.44 -20.86
CA MET A 195 -0.26 -14.75 -19.63
C MET A 195 -0.61 -15.74 -18.51
N ALA A 196 -0.11 -15.52 -17.31
CA ALA A 196 -0.44 -16.35 -16.15
C ALA A 196 -1.94 -16.29 -15.80
N MET A 197 -2.57 -15.16 -16.13
CA MET A 197 -4.03 -14.97 -16.05
C MET A 197 -4.57 -14.67 -17.45
N SER A 198 -5.80 -15.13 -17.73
CA SER A 198 -6.50 -14.72 -18.96
C SER A 198 -6.84 -13.23 -18.94
N LYS A 199 -7.08 -12.62 -20.11
CA LYS A 199 -7.51 -11.22 -20.19
C LYS A 199 -8.76 -10.97 -19.33
N GLY A 200 -9.72 -11.90 -19.33
CA GLY A 200 -10.93 -11.81 -18.54
C GLY A 200 -10.64 -11.81 -17.03
N GLU A 201 -9.73 -12.65 -16.55
CA GLU A 201 -9.29 -12.65 -15.14
C GLU A 201 -8.58 -11.36 -14.75
N ILE A 202 -7.78 -10.79 -15.66
CA ILE A 202 -7.09 -9.50 -15.43
C ILE A 202 -8.12 -8.38 -15.30
N TYR A 203 -9.04 -8.25 -16.25
CA TYR A 203 -10.08 -7.21 -16.21
C TYR A 203 -10.99 -7.38 -14.99
N ALA A 204 -11.34 -8.61 -14.62
CA ALA A 204 -12.12 -8.87 -13.42
C ALA A 204 -11.37 -8.48 -12.14
N THR A 205 -10.06 -8.76 -12.05
CA THR A 205 -9.24 -8.37 -10.89
C THR A 205 -9.13 -6.84 -10.79
N MET A 206 -8.90 -6.15 -11.90
CA MET A 206 -8.85 -4.68 -11.92
C MET A 206 -10.22 -4.07 -11.60
N GLY A 207 -11.30 -4.61 -12.17
CA GLY A 207 -12.66 -4.18 -11.89
C GLY A 207 -13.06 -4.40 -10.43
N ALA A 208 -12.70 -5.56 -9.86
CA ALA A 208 -12.90 -5.84 -8.45
C ALA A 208 -12.11 -4.88 -7.55
N GLY A 209 -10.85 -4.58 -7.91
CA GLY A 209 -10.04 -3.58 -7.21
C GLY A 209 -10.67 -2.19 -7.24
N LEU A 210 -11.09 -1.72 -8.42
CA LEU A 210 -11.78 -0.43 -8.56
C LEU A 210 -13.08 -0.37 -7.75
N LEU A 211 -13.87 -1.46 -7.77
CA LEU A 211 -15.11 -1.55 -7.00
C LEU A 211 -14.83 -1.47 -5.50
N LEU A 212 -13.80 -2.16 -5.00
CA LEU A 212 -13.41 -2.10 -3.60
C LEU A 212 -12.91 -0.71 -3.20
N VAL A 213 -12.13 -0.03 -4.04
CA VAL A 213 -11.71 1.37 -3.79
C VAL A 213 -12.93 2.28 -3.71
N ALA A 214 -13.86 2.17 -4.67
CA ALA A 214 -15.09 2.95 -4.65
C ALA A 214 -15.93 2.68 -3.40
N THR A 215 -15.98 1.42 -2.94
CA THR A 215 -16.66 1.02 -1.70
C THR A 215 -16.03 1.71 -0.49
N VAL A 216 -14.71 1.67 -0.34
CA VAL A 216 -14.01 2.33 0.77
C VAL A 216 -14.25 3.85 0.75
N ILE A 217 -14.21 4.48 -0.43
CA ILE A 217 -14.50 5.91 -0.57
C ILE A 217 -15.94 6.21 -0.13
N ALA A 218 -16.91 5.40 -0.55
CA ALA A 218 -18.30 5.56 -0.14
C ALA A 218 -18.49 5.38 1.38
N ASP A 219 -17.85 4.36 1.97
CA ASP A 219 -17.86 4.14 3.42
C ASP A 219 -17.26 5.33 4.18
N VAL A 220 -16.14 5.89 3.69
CA VAL A 220 -15.53 7.10 4.26
C VAL A 220 -16.47 8.29 4.15
N CYS A 221 -17.16 8.50 3.02
CA CYS A 221 -18.12 9.57 2.85
C CYS A 221 -19.32 9.49 3.82
N VAL A 222 -19.75 8.27 4.17
CA VAL A 222 -20.80 8.05 5.15
C VAL A 222 -20.31 8.27 6.58
N LEU A 223 -19.08 7.86 6.89
CA LEU A 223 -18.53 7.90 8.23
C LEU A 223 -17.95 9.29 8.60
N PHE A 224 -17.24 9.93 7.67
CA PHE A 224 -16.42 11.11 7.92
C PHE A 224 -17.21 12.32 8.49
N PRO A 225 -18.44 12.66 8.03
CA PRO A 225 -19.20 13.75 8.60
C PRO A 225 -19.54 13.58 10.09
N HIS A 226 -19.56 12.33 10.58
CA HIS A 226 -19.84 12.01 11.97
C HIS A 226 -18.58 11.87 12.83
N LEU A 227 -17.42 12.06 12.22
CA LEU A 227 -16.11 12.10 12.88
C LEU A 227 -15.54 13.53 12.99
N GLN A 228 -16.32 14.55 12.60
CA GLN A 228 -15.95 15.96 12.71
C GLN A 228 -16.95 16.72 13.55
N ASP A 229 -16.43 17.61 14.38
CA ASP A 229 -17.25 18.62 15.05
C ASP A 229 -17.72 19.65 14.01
N PRO A 230 -19.04 19.90 13.90
CA PRO A 230 -19.58 20.81 12.88
C PRO A 230 -19.11 22.26 13.04
N ASP A 231 -18.80 22.68 14.27
CA ASP A 231 -18.49 24.08 14.60
C ASP A 231 -16.99 24.36 14.52
N SER A 232 -16.16 23.45 15.04
CA SER A 232 -14.69 23.61 15.06
C SER A 232 -13.97 22.96 13.88
N GLY A 233 -14.61 21.99 13.20
CA GLY A 233 -13.99 21.14 12.19
C GLY A 233 -12.98 20.15 12.78
N GLU A 234 -12.84 20.13 14.10
CA GLU A 234 -11.97 19.19 14.78
C GLU A 234 -12.52 17.76 14.74
N PHE A 235 -11.63 16.82 14.82
CA PHE A 235 -12.01 15.42 14.78
C PHE A 235 -12.51 14.97 16.15
N VAL A 236 -13.77 14.52 16.21
CA VAL A 236 -14.41 14.05 17.44
C VAL A 236 -15.14 12.72 17.20
N PHE A 237 -15.07 11.81 18.17
CA PHE A 237 -15.82 10.56 18.11
C PHE A 237 -17.22 10.64 18.76
N THR A 238 -17.56 11.75 19.40
CA THR A 238 -18.82 11.91 20.11
C THR A 238 -20.05 11.72 19.21
N HIS A 239 -19.92 12.03 17.93
CA HIS A 239 -21.00 11.93 16.95
C HIS A 239 -21.01 10.63 16.15
N ILE A 240 -20.07 9.69 16.40
CA ILE A 240 -19.97 8.43 15.65
C ILE A 240 -21.25 7.58 15.78
N GLY A 241 -21.96 7.69 16.91
CA GLY A 241 -23.25 7.03 17.13
C GLY A 241 -24.36 7.49 16.18
N ASN A 242 -24.21 8.63 15.53
CA ASN A 242 -25.14 9.15 14.54
C ASN A 242 -24.88 8.57 13.14
N THR A 243 -23.79 7.81 12.96
CA THR A 243 -23.48 7.15 11.69
C THR A 243 -24.52 6.11 11.37
N ASN A 244 -24.99 6.10 10.14
CA ASN A 244 -25.88 5.05 9.66
C ASN A 244 -25.08 3.77 9.38
N PHE A 245 -24.81 2.99 10.44
CA PHE A 245 -24.04 1.74 10.35
C PHE A 245 -24.71 0.69 9.46
N VAL A 246 -26.05 0.74 9.31
CA VAL A 246 -26.76 -0.16 8.41
C VAL A 246 -26.43 0.16 6.96
N LEU A 247 -26.43 1.44 6.59
CA LEU A 247 -26.02 1.88 5.25
C LEU A 247 -24.57 1.52 4.97
N LEU A 248 -23.66 1.76 5.92
CA LEU A 248 -22.23 1.42 5.82
C LEU A 248 -22.05 -0.09 5.62
N ALA A 249 -22.74 -0.91 6.40
CA ALA A 249 -22.68 -2.37 6.25
C ALA A 249 -23.21 -2.83 4.89
N ILE A 250 -24.27 -2.20 4.37
CA ILE A 250 -24.82 -2.52 3.03
C ILE A 250 -23.82 -2.15 1.95
N ILE A 251 -23.22 -0.95 1.98
CA ILE A 251 -22.22 -0.50 1.01
C ILE A 251 -21.04 -1.47 1.00
N SER A 252 -20.45 -1.75 2.17
CA SER A 252 -19.34 -2.69 2.31
C SER A 252 -19.69 -4.09 1.80
N ALA A 253 -20.88 -4.63 2.17
CA ALA A 253 -21.31 -5.95 1.74
C ALA A 253 -21.50 -6.02 0.21
N VAL A 254 -22.15 -5.04 -0.39
CA VAL A 254 -22.35 -4.95 -1.85
C VAL A 254 -21.01 -4.89 -2.58
N GLY A 255 -20.08 -4.06 -2.11
CA GLY A 255 -18.75 -3.94 -2.69
C GLY A 255 -17.95 -5.24 -2.63
N ILE A 256 -17.89 -5.87 -1.46
CA ILE A 256 -17.15 -7.13 -1.25
C ILE A 256 -17.77 -8.26 -2.07
N VAL A 257 -19.08 -8.45 -1.98
CA VAL A 257 -19.80 -9.51 -2.74
C VAL A 257 -19.65 -9.28 -4.23
N GLY A 258 -19.78 -8.03 -4.72
CA GLY A 258 -19.60 -7.67 -6.12
C GLY A 258 -18.18 -7.97 -6.61
N ALA A 259 -17.15 -7.63 -5.83
CA ALA A 259 -15.75 -7.93 -6.16
C ALA A 259 -15.50 -9.45 -6.25
N ILE A 260 -16.01 -10.22 -5.29
CA ILE A 260 -15.91 -11.68 -5.29
C ILE A 260 -16.63 -12.26 -6.50
N ALA A 261 -17.85 -11.80 -6.79
CA ALA A 261 -18.64 -12.27 -7.94
C ALA A 261 -17.92 -12.03 -9.28
N LEU A 262 -17.31 -10.85 -9.48
CA LEU A 262 -16.50 -10.55 -10.65
C LEU A 262 -15.33 -11.53 -10.83
N MET A 263 -14.62 -11.83 -9.75
CA MET A 263 -13.47 -12.74 -9.78
C MET A 263 -13.90 -14.19 -10.05
N LEU A 264 -15.01 -14.65 -9.43
CA LEU A 264 -15.55 -15.99 -9.66
C LEU A 264 -16.05 -16.16 -11.08
N TYR A 265 -16.81 -15.20 -11.61
CA TYR A 265 -17.29 -15.20 -12.99
C TYR A 265 -16.16 -15.35 -14.01
N ALA A 266 -15.08 -14.60 -13.84
CA ALA A 266 -13.93 -14.68 -14.73
C ALA A 266 -13.24 -16.07 -14.69
N ARG A 267 -13.17 -16.69 -13.50
CA ARG A 267 -12.61 -18.05 -13.33
C ARG A 267 -13.46 -19.11 -14.00
N GLU A 268 -14.79 -19.02 -13.90
CA GLU A 268 -15.70 -19.97 -14.55
C GLU A 268 -15.63 -19.87 -16.08
N LYS A 269 -15.57 -18.64 -16.61
CA LYS A 269 -15.44 -18.43 -18.05
C LYS A 269 -14.16 -19.04 -18.61
N LYS A 270 -13.07 -19.02 -17.85
CA LYS A 270 -11.79 -19.67 -18.21
C LYS A 270 -11.89 -21.19 -18.25
N LYS A 271 -12.70 -21.82 -17.36
CA LYS A 271 -12.87 -23.27 -17.34
C LYS A 271 -13.68 -23.79 -18.54
N LYS A 272 -14.48 -22.91 -19.15
CA LYS A 272 -15.36 -23.26 -20.29
C LYS A 272 -14.73 -22.96 -21.66
N ALA A 273 -13.64 -22.20 -21.69
CA ALA A 273 -12.86 -21.85 -22.89
C ALA A 273 -11.61 -22.73 -23.02
#